data_3400dc23ae9cf89b645ad5061aba1f93
#
_entry.id   3400dc23ae9cf89b645ad5061aba1f93
#
_cell.length_a   1.000
_cell.length_b   1.000
_cell.length_c   1.000
_cell.angle_alpha   90.00
_cell.angle_beta   90.00
_cell.angle_gamma   90.00
#
_symmetry.space_group_name_H-M   'P 1'
#
loop_
_entity.id
_entity.type
_entity.pdbx_description
1 polymer ?
#
loop_
_entity_poly.entity_id
_entity_poly.type
_entity_poly.pdbx_seq_one_letter_code
_entity_poly.pdbx_strand_id
1 'polypeptide(L)'
;NNHDKKLEADFDYLMKVSQEMVQALEDIPLPSVNIMLEMTLEGLIRGLAMDRAIFMILNEAKTDLICKSVLGEQTEHLKQRLTITLDKNPAFSLCVEQRHAIFLSVDEAGQLSKQIQTTLGNPPHLLMPVVVKNKVIGIFMADRHQTQREISQQEFIAFQQFCQQTNMGISFLAIQG
;
A
#
# COMPACT_ATOMS: atom_id res chain seq x y z
N ASN A 1 27.45 4.54 -8.93
CA ASN A 1 27.54 4.38 -7.49
C ASN A 1 26.58 3.28 -7.03
N ASN A 2 27.11 2.21 -6.42
CA ASN A 2 26.32 1.06 -5.97
C ASN A 2 25.27 1.42 -4.92
N HIS A 3 25.46 2.53 -4.24
CA HIS A 3 24.53 3.00 -3.22
C HIS A 3 23.26 3.58 -3.86
N ASP A 4 23.40 4.31 -4.96
CA ASP A 4 22.27 4.89 -5.69
C ASP A 4 21.44 3.81 -6.38
N LYS A 5 22.07 2.73 -6.87
CA LYS A 5 21.38 1.61 -7.51
C LYS A 5 20.43 0.88 -6.56
N LYS A 6 20.74 0.84 -5.25
CA LYS A 6 19.86 0.20 -4.25
C LYS A 6 18.61 1.01 -3.95
N LEU A 7 18.61 2.30 -4.31
CA LEU A 7 17.52 3.22 -4.00
C LEU A 7 16.61 3.49 -5.19
N GLU A 8 16.89 2.88 -6.34
CA GLU A 8 16.05 3.01 -7.53
C GLU A 8 15.02 1.90 -7.61
N ALA A 9 13.88 2.21 -8.22
CA ALA A 9 12.87 1.20 -8.50
C ALA A 9 13.42 0.14 -9.43
N ASP A 10 13.11 -1.12 -9.13
CA ASP A 10 13.49 -2.28 -9.91
C ASP A 10 12.22 -2.93 -10.47
N PHE A 11 11.82 -2.48 -11.66
CA PHE A 11 10.60 -2.95 -12.30
C PHE A 11 10.68 -4.43 -12.68
N ASP A 12 11.89 -4.95 -12.98
CA ASP A 12 12.08 -6.37 -13.25
C ASP A 12 11.80 -7.21 -12.00
N TYR A 13 12.27 -6.76 -10.84
CA TYR A 13 11.96 -7.41 -9.57
C TYR A 13 10.46 -7.37 -9.28
N LEU A 14 9.83 -6.22 -9.51
CA LEU A 14 8.39 -6.06 -9.29
C LEU A 14 7.61 -7.01 -10.19
N MET A 15 8.00 -7.13 -11.45
CA MET A 15 7.39 -8.08 -12.40
C MET A 15 7.55 -9.51 -11.92
N LYS A 16 8.74 -9.85 -11.41
CA LYS A 16 9.01 -11.19 -10.88
C LYS A 16 8.12 -11.52 -9.69
N VAL A 17 7.96 -10.60 -8.74
CA VAL A 17 7.06 -10.80 -7.60
C VAL A 17 5.62 -10.95 -8.08
N SER A 18 5.19 -10.14 -9.05
CA SER A 18 3.86 -10.27 -9.64
C SER A 18 3.63 -11.66 -10.23
N GLN A 19 4.61 -12.19 -10.95
CA GLN A 19 4.53 -13.53 -11.53
C GLN A 19 4.50 -14.61 -10.45
N GLU A 20 5.28 -14.45 -9.39
CA GLU A 20 5.28 -15.38 -8.25
C GLU A 20 3.94 -15.40 -7.53
N MET A 21 3.29 -14.24 -7.42
CA MET A 21 1.95 -14.16 -6.81
C MET A 21 0.92 -14.90 -7.66
N VAL A 22 0.94 -14.72 -8.97
CA VAL A 22 0.05 -15.44 -9.89
C VAL A 22 0.31 -16.95 -9.81
N GLN A 23 1.57 -17.35 -9.83
CA GLN A 23 1.96 -18.77 -9.75
C GLN A 23 1.49 -19.40 -8.44
N ALA A 24 1.58 -18.66 -7.32
CA ALA A 24 1.13 -19.16 -6.02
C ALA A 24 -0.35 -19.51 -6.01
N LEU A 25 -1.18 -18.85 -6.82
CA LEU A 25 -2.61 -19.14 -6.93
C LEU A 25 -2.89 -20.46 -7.63
N GLU A 26 -1.90 -21.03 -8.31
CA GLU A 26 -1.99 -22.36 -8.93
C GLU A 26 -1.46 -23.47 -8.02
N ASP A 27 -0.83 -23.11 -6.91
CA ASP A 27 -0.23 -24.08 -5.99
C ASP A 27 -1.27 -24.79 -5.12
N ILE A 28 -0.92 -25.97 -4.65
CA ILE A 28 -1.73 -26.76 -3.72
C ILE A 28 -0.83 -27.10 -2.53
N PRO A 29 -1.15 -26.64 -1.30
CA PRO A 29 -2.30 -25.81 -0.94
C PRO A 29 -2.18 -24.36 -1.41
N LEU A 30 -3.32 -23.67 -1.53
CA LEU A 30 -3.34 -22.25 -1.87
C LEU A 30 -2.68 -21.40 -0.77
N PRO A 31 -2.06 -20.26 -1.14
CA PRO A 31 -1.51 -19.36 -0.14
C PRO A 31 -2.63 -18.69 0.66
N SER A 32 -2.30 -18.23 1.86
CA SER A 32 -3.24 -17.42 2.65
C SER A 32 -3.28 -15.98 2.13
N VAL A 33 -4.35 -15.27 2.45
CA VAL A 33 -4.46 -13.84 2.16
C VAL A 33 -3.30 -13.08 2.80
N ASN A 34 -2.91 -13.46 4.02
CA ASN A 34 -1.79 -12.79 4.71
C ASN A 34 -0.47 -12.93 3.94
N ILE A 35 -0.22 -14.08 3.34
CA ILE A 35 0.98 -14.28 2.51
C ILE A 35 0.95 -13.33 1.30
N MET A 36 -0.21 -13.20 0.64
CA MET A 36 -0.35 -12.26 -0.49
C MET A 36 -0.11 -10.82 -0.06
N LEU A 37 -0.62 -10.44 1.11
CA LEU A 37 -0.38 -9.09 1.65
C LEU A 37 1.10 -8.86 1.94
N GLU A 38 1.77 -9.83 2.56
CA GLU A 38 3.21 -9.75 2.85
C GLU A 38 4.03 -9.63 1.57
N MET A 39 3.73 -10.42 0.55
CA MET A 39 4.39 -10.36 -0.75
C MET A 39 4.21 -8.98 -1.40
N THR A 40 3.03 -8.40 -1.25
CA THR A 40 2.75 -7.08 -1.79
C THR A 40 3.60 -6.00 -1.11
N LEU A 41 3.63 -5.99 0.22
CA LEU A 41 4.45 -5.02 0.95
C LEU A 41 5.93 -5.18 0.61
N GLU A 42 6.42 -6.42 0.52
CA GLU A 42 7.80 -6.70 0.13
C GLU A 42 8.11 -6.19 -1.28
N GLY A 43 7.18 -6.41 -2.22
CA GLY A 43 7.34 -5.93 -3.59
C GLY A 43 7.39 -4.41 -3.67
N LEU A 44 6.61 -3.71 -2.85
CA LEU A 44 6.62 -2.24 -2.81
C LEU A 44 7.97 -1.71 -2.28
N ILE A 45 8.53 -2.36 -1.27
CA ILE A 45 9.82 -1.96 -0.71
C ILE A 45 10.95 -2.26 -1.71
N ARG A 46 11.03 -3.48 -2.20
CA ARG A 46 12.14 -3.92 -3.05
C ARG A 46 11.97 -3.54 -4.51
N GLY A 47 10.74 -3.65 -5.03
CA GLY A 47 10.47 -3.39 -6.44
C GLY A 47 10.32 -1.92 -6.76
N LEU A 48 9.66 -1.15 -5.91
CA LEU A 48 9.43 0.29 -6.14
C LEU A 48 10.35 1.17 -5.31
N ALA A 49 11.25 0.57 -4.53
CA ALA A 49 12.20 1.29 -3.68
C ALA A 49 11.49 2.26 -2.73
N MET A 50 10.34 1.84 -2.20
CA MET A 50 9.66 2.60 -1.16
C MET A 50 10.37 2.41 0.17
N ASP A 51 10.34 3.42 1.01
CA ASP A 51 10.94 3.35 2.35
C ASP A 51 10.02 2.63 3.30
N ARG A 52 8.72 2.74 3.06
CA ARG A 52 7.71 2.11 3.90
C ARG A 52 6.50 1.71 3.08
N ALA A 53 5.88 0.59 3.47
CA ALA A 53 4.64 0.11 2.88
C ALA A 53 3.74 -0.37 4.00
N ILE A 54 2.46 -0.01 3.94
CA ILE A 54 1.49 -0.24 5.00
C ILE A 54 0.22 -0.82 4.40
N PHE A 55 -0.34 -1.84 5.06
CA PHE A 55 -1.70 -2.27 4.81
C PHE A 55 -2.57 -1.86 5.99
N MET A 56 -3.64 -1.13 5.69
CA MET A 56 -4.62 -0.69 6.67
C MET A 56 -5.95 -1.34 6.37
N ILE A 57 -6.61 -1.85 7.39
CA ILE A 57 -7.92 -2.49 7.26
C ILE A 57 -9.02 -1.51 7.66
N LEU A 58 -10.10 -1.50 6.88
CA LEU A 58 -11.28 -0.68 7.17
C LEU A 58 -12.11 -1.40 8.24
N ASN A 59 -12.50 -0.68 9.29
CA ASN A 59 -13.32 -1.26 10.35
C ASN A 59 -14.75 -1.54 9.87
N GLU A 60 -15.53 -2.30 10.64
CA GLU A 60 -16.90 -2.67 10.27
C GLU A 60 -17.80 -1.47 10.07
N ALA A 61 -17.63 -0.45 10.91
CA ALA A 61 -18.42 0.78 10.81
C ALA A 61 -18.07 1.63 9.59
N LYS A 62 -16.95 1.32 8.90
CA LYS A 62 -16.43 2.05 7.74
C LYS A 62 -16.09 3.50 8.07
N THR A 63 -15.65 3.74 9.30
CA THR A 63 -15.26 5.06 9.79
C THR A 63 -13.76 5.24 9.91
N ASP A 64 -13.02 4.14 10.13
CA ASP A 64 -11.59 4.20 10.42
C ASP A 64 -10.80 3.13 9.67
N LEU A 65 -9.58 3.51 9.31
CA LEU A 65 -8.56 2.59 8.80
C LEU A 65 -7.58 2.30 9.94
N ILE A 66 -7.33 1.02 10.18
CA ILE A 66 -6.47 0.56 11.26
C ILE A 66 -5.26 -0.13 10.66
N CYS A 67 -4.07 0.24 11.11
CA CYS A 67 -2.83 -0.37 10.63
C CYS A 67 -2.80 -1.86 10.99
N LYS A 68 -2.73 -2.70 9.97
CA LYS A 68 -2.70 -4.16 10.13
C LYS A 68 -1.29 -4.71 9.95
N SER A 69 -0.60 -4.26 8.91
CA SER A 69 0.75 -4.73 8.58
C SER A 69 1.57 -3.55 8.09
N VAL A 70 2.85 -3.55 8.43
CA VAL A 70 3.77 -2.50 8.04
C VAL A 70 5.14 -3.09 7.77
N LEU A 71 5.82 -2.57 6.75
CA LEU A 71 7.18 -2.96 6.39
C LEU A 71 7.98 -1.70 6.13
N GLY A 72 9.25 -1.69 6.54
CA GLY A 72 10.16 -0.56 6.42
C GLY A 72 10.86 -0.26 7.73
N GLU A 73 11.85 0.62 7.68
CA GLU A 73 12.60 1.01 8.87
C GLU A 73 11.81 1.99 9.74
N GLN A 74 11.99 1.89 11.06
CA GLN A 74 11.39 2.79 12.06
C GLN A 74 9.85 2.84 11.98
N THR A 75 9.24 1.69 11.72
CA THR A 75 7.79 1.60 11.52
C THR A 75 7.05 0.88 12.66
N GLU A 76 7.77 0.34 13.65
CA GLU A 76 7.16 -0.49 14.70
C GLU A 76 6.02 0.22 15.45
N HIS A 77 6.17 1.51 15.69
CA HIS A 77 5.16 2.29 16.40
C HIS A 77 3.86 2.46 15.60
N LEU A 78 3.92 2.38 14.26
CA LEU A 78 2.75 2.61 13.41
C LEU A 78 1.68 1.54 13.61
N LYS A 79 2.08 0.29 13.80
CA LYS A 79 1.14 -0.80 13.99
C LYS A 79 0.24 -0.59 15.19
N GLN A 80 0.76 0.06 16.23
CA GLN A 80 0.02 0.32 17.45
C GLN A 80 -0.70 1.67 17.47
N ARG A 81 -0.16 2.67 16.76
CA ARG A 81 -0.61 4.06 16.86
C ARG A 81 -1.37 4.57 15.66
N LEU A 82 -1.22 3.94 14.50
CA LEU A 82 -1.83 4.47 13.28
C LEU A 82 -3.28 4.02 13.16
N THR A 83 -4.17 4.96 13.35
CA THR A 83 -5.59 4.84 13.05
C THR A 83 -6.00 6.10 12.31
N ILE A 84 -6.61 5.94 11.15
CA ILE A 84 -6.98 7.06 10.29
C ILE A 84 -8.49 7.17 10.26
N THR A 85 -9.02 8.24 10.86
CA THR A 85 -10.44 8.56 10.81
C THR A 85 -10.76 9.17 9.46
N LEU A 86 -11.64 8.54 8.70
CA LEU A 86 -11.93 8.95 7.32
C LEU A 86 -12.50 10.37 7.24
N ASP A 87 -13.39 10.73 8.16
CA ASP A 87 -13.99 12.08 8.19
C ASP A 87 -12.97 13.21 8.26
N LYS A 88 -11.84 12.95 8.90
CA LYS A 88 -10.80 13.97 9.12
C LYS A 88 -9.67 13.91 8.10
N ASN A 89 -9.72 12.94 7.21
CA ASN A 89 -8.63 12.67 6.26
C ASN A 89 -9.19 12.47 4.86
N PRO A 90 -9.56 13.57 4.16
CA PRO A 90 -10.23 13.50 2.86
C PRO A 90 -9.54 12.64 1.81
N ALA A 91 -8.19 12.60 1.79
CA ALA A 91 -7.48 11.77 0.81
C ALA A 91 -7.82 10.29 0.97
N PHE A 92 -7.86 9.80 2.22
CA PHE A 92 -8.20 8.40 2.49
C PHE A 92 -9.68 8.13 2.25
N SER A 93 -10.54 9.06 2.63
CA SER A 93 -11.98 8.97 2.38
C SER A 93 -12.25 8.87 0.88
N LEU A 94 -11.61 9.71 0.09
CA LEU A 94 -11.77 9.73 -1.37
C LEU A 94 -11.31 8.41 -2.00
N CYS A 95 -10.18 7.86 -1.53
CA CYS A 95 -9.66 6.58 -2.01
C CYS A 95 -10.67 5.45 -1.77
N VAL A 96 -11.28 5.41 -0.58
CA VAL A 96 -12.29 4.40 -0.24
C VAL A 96 -13.56 4.59 -1.08
N GLU A 97 -14.06 5.80 -1.18
CA GLU A 97 -15.33 6.09 -1.85
C GLU A 97 -15.25 5.91 -3.35
N GLN A 98 -14.21 6.43 -3.98
CA GLN A 98 -14.05 6.39 -5.43
C GLN A 98 -13.39 5.12 -5.94
N ARG A 99 -12.78 4.34 -5.05
CA ARG A 99 -12.08 3.09 -5.41
C ARG A 99 -10.98 3.32 -6.43
N HIS A 100 -10.26 4.43 -6.30
CA HIS A 100 -9.15 4.79 -7.18
C HIS A 100 -7.88 4.98 -6.38
N ALA A 101 -6.76 4.63 -7.01
CA ALA A 101 -5.45 4.98 -6.47
C ALA A 101 -5.29 6.50 -6.42
N ILE A 102 -4.57 6.97 -5.41
CA ILE A 102 -4.30 8.39 -5.21
C ILE A 102 -2.81 8.60 -5.04
N PHE A 103 -2.29 9.54 -5.81
CA PHE A 103 -0.96 10.11 -5.58
C PHE A 103 -1.18 11.40 -4.78
N LEU A 104 -0.95 11.32 -3.47
CA LEU A 104 -1.07 12.49 -2.61
C LEU A 104 0.25 13.26 -2.67
N SER A 105 0.24 14.42 -3.31
CA SER A 105 1.44 15.21 -3.57
C SER A 105 1.84 16.05 -2.35
N VAL A 106 3.05 16.59 -2.41
CA VAL A 106 3.62 17.46 -1.36
C VAL A 106 2.68 18.64 -1.03
N ASP A 107 2.01 19.19 -2.05
CA ASP A 107 1.13 20.35 -1.88
C ASP A 107 -0.21 20.00 -1.24
N GLU A 108 -0.49 18.72 -1.07
CA GLU A 108 -1.80 18.23 -0.62
C GLU A 108 -1.81 17.77 0.85
N ALA A 109 -0.84 18.22 1.66
CA ALA A 109 -0.78 17.88 3.08
C ALA A 109 -2.08 18.23 3.83
N GLY A 110 -2.80 19.26 3.37
CA GLY A 110 -4.09 19.65 3.93
C GLY A 110 -5.21 18.62 3.77
N GLN A 111 -5.00 17.60 2.92
CA GLN A 111 -5.91 16.47 2.78
C GLN A 111 -5.77 15.45 3.93
N LEU A 112 -4.85 15.70 4.85
CA LEU A 112 -4.60 14.87 6.03
C LEU A 112 -4.79 15.74 7.28
N SER A 113 -5.33 15.14 8.34
CA SER A 113 -5.41 15.81 9.64
C SER A 113 -3.99 16.08 10.17
N LYS A 114 -3.85 17.06 11.05
CA LYS A 114 -2.55 17.37 11.66
C LYS A 114 -1.99 16.17 12.43
N GLN A 115 -2.86 15.40 13.09
CA GLN A 115 -2.46 14.20 13.80
C GLN A 115 -1.83 13.17 12.84
N ILE A 116 -2.44 12.96 11.68
CA ILE A 116 -1.92 12.01 10.70
C ILE A 116 -0.66 12.54 10.04
N GLN A 117 -0.57 13.85 9.77
CA GLN A 117 0.68 14.45 9.30
C GLN A 117 1.83 14.23 10.29
N THR A 118 1.55 14.29 11.58
CA THR A 118 2.57 14.03 12.62
C THR A 118 2.96 12.55 12.64
N THR A 119 2.00 11.65 12.54
CA THR A 119 2.23 10.20 12.65
C THR A 119 2.89 9.63 11.39
N LEU A 120 2.39 10.01 10.21
CA LEU A 120 2.88 9.51 8.92
C LEU A 120 3.97 10.36 8.30
N GLY A 121 4.04 11.64 8.68
CA GLY A 121 4.88 12.60 7.98
C GLY A 121 4.14 13.20 6.79
N ASN A 122 4.80 14.16 6.13
CA ASN A 122 4.21 14.89 5.01
C ASN A 122 4.22 14.05 3.74
N PRO A 123 3.27 14.32 2.81
CA PRO A 123 3.31 13.67 1.50
C PRO A 123 4.62 13.94 0.76
N PRO A 124 4.96 13.16 -0.30
CA PRO A 124 4.00 12.35 -1.06
C PRO A 124 3.73 10.99 -0.44
N HIS A 125 2.48 10.53 -0.62
CA HIS A 125 2.04 9.19 -0.25
C HIS A 125 1.26 8.58 -1.42
N LEU A 126 1.45 7.29 -1.67
CA LEU A 126 0.68 6.54 -2.66
C LEU A 126 -0.37 5.72 -1.94
N LEU A 127 -1.61 5.80 -2.38
CA LEU A 127 -2.74 5.07 -1.80
C LEU A 127 -3.39 4.20 -2.86
N MET A 128 -3.73 2.97 -2.51
CA MET A 128 -4.46 2.06 -3.39
C MET A 128 -5.53 1.33 -2.59
N PRO A 129 -6.83 1.40 -3.00
CA PRO A 129 -7.86 0.66 -2.29
C PRO A 129 -7.72 -0.83 -2.51
N VAL A 130 -7.94 -1.61 -1.46
CA VAL A 130 -8.01 -3.07 -1.54
C VAL A 130 -9.47 -3.45 -1.65
N VAL A 131 -9.86 -3.99 -2.81
CA VAL A 131 -11.25 -4.31 -3.11
C VAL A 131 -11.41 -5.83 -3.23
N VAL A 132 -12.29 -6.40 -2.43
CA VAL A 132 -12.58 -7.83 -2.41
C VAL A 132 -14.09 -8.02 -2.46
N LYS A 133 -14.56 -8.85 -3.40
CA LYS A 133 -15.99 -9.10 -3.59
C LYS A 133 -16.78 -7.80 -3.73
N ASN A 134 -16.23 -6.87 -4.50
CA ASN A 134 -16.84 -5.56 -4.78
C ASN A 134 -16.98 -4.65 -3.55
N LYS A 135 -16.20 -4.91 -2.50
CA LYS A 135 -16.18 -4.08 -1.28
C LYS A 135 -14.75 -3.65 -0.97
N VAL A 136 -14.59 -2.39 -0.58
CA VAL A 136 -13.30 -1.91 -0.10
C VAL A 136 -13.09 -2.45 1.31
N ILE A 137 -12.01 -3.21 1.50
CA ILE A 137 -11.67 -3.78 2.81
C ILE A 137 -10.53 -3.03 3.48
N GLY A 138 -9.80 -2.21 2.74
CA GLY A 138 -8.66 -1.47 3.28
C GLY A 138 -7.93 -0.70 2.22
N ILE A 139 -6.73 -0.22 2.57
CA ILE A 139 -5.87 0.57 1.69
C ILE A 139 -4.43 0.09 1.84
N PHE A 140 -3.72 -0.06 0.72
CA PHE A 140 -2.27 -0.07 0.68
C PHE A 140 -1.76 1.36 0.60
N MET A 141 -0.78 1.69 1.43
CA MET A 141 -0.07 2.97 1.34
C MET A 141 1.42 2.70 1.23
N ALA A 142 2.11 3.50 0.41
CA ALA A 142 3.58 3.45 0.32
C ALA A 142 4.13 4.85 0.17
N ASP A 143 5.32 5.08 0.69
CA ASP A 143 6.00 6.36 0.57
C ASP A 143 7.52 6.22 0.75
N ARG A 144 8.21 7.35 0.57
CA ARG A 144 9.64 7.47 0.79
C ARG A 144 9.91 8.45 1.93
N HIS A 145 9.25 8.18 3.05
CA HIS A 145 9.30 9.05 4.22
C HIS A 145 10.71 9.30 4.73
N GLN A 146 11.56 8.28 4.75
CA GLN A 146 12.90 8.38 5.31
C GLN A 146 13.87 9.10 4.37
N THR A 147 13.91 8.70 3.10
CA THR A 147 14.84 9.26 2.11
C THR A 147 14.35 10.56 1.49
N GLN A 148 13.04 10.80 1.51
CA GLN A 148 12.40 11.96 0.89
C GLN A 148 12.68 12.06 -0.62
N ARG A 149 12.99 10.94 -1.28
CA ARG A 149 13.20 10.92 -2.73
C ARG A 149 11.86 11.10 -3.45
N GLU A 150 11.90 11.78 -4.56
CA GLU A 150 10.71 12.00 -5.38
C GLU A 150 10.14 10.67 -5.88
N ILE A 151 8.83 10.62 -6.02
CA ILE A 151 8.11 9.51 -6.61
C ILE A 151 7.63 9.97 -7.99
N SER A 152 8.04 9.25 -9.03
CA SER A 152 7.67 9.59 -10.40
C SER A 152 6.26 9.13 -10.73
N GLN A 153 5.69 9.71 -11.77
CA GLN A 153 4.39 9.29 -12.30
C GLN A 153 4.46 7.83 -12.78
N GLN A 154 5.58 7.43 -13.37
CA GLN A 154 5.79 6.06 -13.83
C GLN A 154 5.78 5.08 -12.65
N GLU A 155 6.38 5.47 -11.54
CA GLU A 155 6.38 4.66 -10.32
C GLU A 155 4.97 4.55 -9.72
N PHE A 156 4.19 5.62 -9.79
CA PHE A 156 2.79 5.59 -9.36
C PHE A 156 1.97 4.61 -10.21
N ILE A 157 2.15 4.64 -11.54
CA ILE A 157 1.46 3.71 -12.44
C ILE A 157 1.84 2.27 -12.11
N ALA A 158 3.13 2.01 -11.88
CA ALA A 158 3.60 0.68 -11.49
C ALA A 158 3.02 0.23 -10.15
N PHE A 159 2.91 1.15 -9.20
CA PHE A 159 2.26 0.91 -7.91
C PHE A 159 0.80 0.47 -8.10
N GLN A 160 0.05 1.21 -8.93
CA GLN A 160 -1.35 0.87 -9.22
C GLN A 160 -1.49 -0.53 -9.80
N GLN A 161 -0.69 -0.82 -10.82
CA GLN A 161 -0.75 -2.10 -11.52
C GLN A 161 -0.39 -3.26 -10.61
N PHE A 162 0.64 -3.10 -9.81
CA PHE A 162 1.09 -4.12 -8.87
C PHE A 162 0.03 -4.39 -7.79
N CYS A 163 -0.52 -3.35 -7.18
CA CYS A 163 -1.56 -3.50 -6.17
C CYS A 163 -2.87 -4.03 -6.76
N GLN A 164 -3.18 -3.69 -8.01
CA GLN A 164 -4.35 -4.23 -8.69
C GLN A 164 -4.24 -5.75 -8.86
N GLN A 165 -3.05 -6.22 -9.18
CA GLN A 165 -2.80 -7.65 -9.28
C GLN A 165 -2.99 -8.36 -7.94
N THR A 166 -2.55 -7.73 -6.85
CA THR A 166 -2.81 -8.25 -5.49
C THR A 166 -4.30 -8.32 -5.21
N ASN A 167 -5.06 -7.29 -5.58
CA ASN A 167 -6.52 -7.30 -5.41
C ASN A 167 -7.17 -8.48 -6.12
N MET A 168 -6.73 -8.77 -7.33
CA MET A 168 -7.22 -9.92 -8.10
C MET A 168 -6.91 -11.23 -7.37
N GLY A 169 -5.70 -11.36 -6.85
CA GLY A 169 -5.28 -12.55 -6.10
C GLY A 169 -6.07 -12.74 -4.80
N ILE A 170 -6.23 -11.67 -4.03
CA ILE A 170 -7.00 -11.71 -2.78
C ILE A 170 -8.47 -12.05 -3.07
N SER A 171 -9.04 -11.47 -4.12
CA SER A 171 -10.43 -11.76 -4.52
C SER A 171 -10.59 -13.22 -4.91
N PHE A 172 -9.63 -13.79 -5.64
CA PHE A 172 -9.63 -15.20 -5.97
C PHE A 172 -9.62 -16.07 -4.72
N LEU A 173 -8.74 -15.77 -3.77
CA LEU A 173 -8.64 -16.54 -2.51
C LEU A 173 -9.93 -16.42 -1.68
N ALA A 174 -10.55 -15.26 -1.68
CA ALA A 174 -11.80 -15.05 -0.95
C ALA A 174 -12.97 -15.86 -1.52
N ILE A 175 -12.98 -16.09 -2.84
CA ILE A 175 -13.99 -16.93 -3.49
C ILE A 175 -13.75 -18.41 -3.17
N GLN A 176 -12.49 -18.85 -3.10
CA GLN A 176 -12.14 -20.24 -2.79
C GLN A 176 -12.34 -20.60 -1.32
N GLY A 177 -12.32 -19.61 -0.44
CA GLY A 177 -12.56 -19.78 0.99
C GLY A 177 -14.04 -19.67 1.31
#